data_314f28d0335179523a71d512efa59d6e
#
_entry.id   314f28d0335179523a71d512efa59d6e
#
_cell.length_a   1.000
_cell.length_b   1.000
_cell.length_c   1.000
_cell.angle_alpha   90.00
_cell.angle_beta   90.00
_cell.angle_gamma   90.00
#
_symmetry.space_group_name_H-M   'P 1'
#
loop_
_entity.id
_entity.type
_entity.pdbx_description
1 polymer ?
#
loop_
_entity_poly.entity_id
_entity_poly.type
_entity_poly.pdbx_seq_one_letter_code
_entity_poly.pdbx_strand_id
1 'polypeptide(L)'
;MPKASVTRHIEREKQKLIDFVLDIEKYPEFIPFCIDSKVYETNDNGNEIEIIADLTIGKRPFIDTYKSDVRYDKQNDSIHVTNIDGPLKHLENNWKFVEKDKLTEVKFDVDFEIKNKFLNLIMEKSFQFGLNKIADAFQKRAEKLYKI
;
A
#
# COMPACT_ATOMS: atom_id res chain seq x y z
N MET A 1 6.66 -1.35 18.02
CA MET A 1 6.57 -1.57 16.56
C MET A 1 5.60 -0.55 15.96
N PRO A 2 6.02 0.18 14.93
CA PRO A 2 5.12 1.15 14.30
C PRO A 2 3.88 0.50 13.71
N LYS A 3 2.73 0.99 14.12
CA LYS A 3 1.43 0.58 13.58
C LYS A 3 0.60 1.82 13.30
N ALA A 4 -0.09 1.81 12.19
CA ALA A 4 -1.02 2.89 11.86
C ALA A 4 -2.13 2.37 10.98
N SER A 5 -3.25 3.05 11.01
CA SER A 5 -4.40 2.72 10.18
C SER A 5 -5.09 3.98 9.70
N VAL A 6 -5.74 3.85 8.56
CA VAL A 6 -6.48 4.94 7.92
C VAL A 6 -7.75 4.36 7.32
N THR A 7 -8.84 5.12 7.43
CA THR A 7 -10.10 4.79 6.75
C THR A 7 -10.48 5.98 5.88
N ARG A 8 -10.79 5.72 4.62
CA ARG A 8 -11.23 6.75 3.66
C ARG A 8 -12.53 6.33 2.99
N HIS A 9 -13.36 7.31 2.67
CA HIS A 9 -14.58 7.10 1.91
C HIS A 9 -14.44 7.81 0.58
N ILE A 10 -14.42 7.03 -0.51
CA ILE A 10 -14.12 7.55 -1.84
C ILE A 10 -15.32 7.29 -2.76
N GLU A 11 -15.82 8.33 -3.44
CA GLU A 11 -16.95 8.22 -4.36
C GLU A 11 -16.53 7.60 -5.70
N ARG A 12 -16.06 6.34 -5.64
CA ARG A 12 -15.64 5.60 -6.83
C ARG A 12 -16.02 4.14 -6.65
N GLU A 13 -16.14 3.41 -7.75
CA GLU A 13 -16.45 1.99 -7.71
C GLU A 13 -15.35 1.19 -7.03
N LYS A 14 -15.76 0.23 -6.22
CA LYS A 14 -14.85 -0.63 -5.47
C LYS A 14 -13.81 -1.29 -6.37
N GLN A 15 -14.22 -1.90 -7.47
CA GLN A 15 -13.30 -2.61 -8.35
C GLN A 15 -12.26 -1.68 -8.97
N LYS A 16 -12.64 -0.46 -9.30
CA LYS A 16 -11.69 0.53 -9.82
C LYS A 16 -10.62 0.87 -8.79
N LEU A 17 -11.01 1.01 -7.53
CA LEU A 17 -10.06 1.30 -6.45
C LEU A 17 -9.14 0.11 -6.18
N ILE A 18 -9.66 -1.10 -6.23
CA ILE A 18 -8.85 -2.31 -6.08
C ILE A 18 -7.82 -2.40 -7.20
N ASP A 19 -8.25 -2.24 -8.45
CA ASP A 19 -7.37 -2.28 -9.61
C ASP A 19 -6.28 -1.21 -9.52
N PHE A 20 -6.65 -0.03 -9.03
CA PHE A 20 -5.73 1.08 -8.82
C PHE A 20 -4.66 0.75 -7.79
N VAL A 21 -5.05 0.16 -6.66
CA VAL A 21 -4.10 -0.23 -5.60
C VAL A 21 -3.17 -1.35 -6.09
N LEU A 22 -3.65 -2.25 -6.95
CA LEU A 22 -2.85 -3.34 -7.48
C LEU A 22 -1.89 -2.90 -8.60
N ASP A 23 -2.05 -1.69 -9.13
CA ASP A 23 -1.18 -1.16 -10.19
C ASP A 23 0.10 -0.56 -9.58
N ILE A 24 0.91 -1.44 -9.03
CA ILE A 24 2.07 -1.08 -8.20
C ILE A 24 3.12 -0.29 -8.98
N GLU A 25 3.30 -0.56 -10.27
CA GLU A 25 4.31 0.13 -11.07
C GLU A 25 4.01 1.61 -11.31
N LYS A 26 2.79 2.05 -10.99
CA LYS A 26 2.41 3.47 -11.07
C LYS A 26 2.67 4.24 -9.78
N TYR A 27 2.99 3.55 -8.70
CA TYR A 27 3.18 4.18 -7.38
C TYR A 27 4.19 5.34 -7.37
N PRO A 28 5.35 5.24 -8.05
CA PRO A 28 6.30 6.37 -8.02
C PRO A 28 5.76 7.67 -8.63
N GLU A 29 4.70 7.60 -9.43
CA GLU A 29 4.12 8.78 -10.06
C GLU A 29 3.37 9.68 -9.08
N PHE A 30 2.92 9.15 -7.94
CA PHE A 30 2.05 9.93 -7.05
C PHE A 30 2.25 9.68 -5.56
N ILE A 31 2.84 8.55 -5.15
CA ILE A 31 2.98 8.24 -3.72
C ILE A 31 4.22 8.91 -3.15
N PRO A 32 4.07 9.69 -2.04
CA PRO A 32 5.23 10.29 -1.36
C PRO A 32 6.20 9.20 -0.91
N PHE A 33 7.48 9.47 -1.05
CA PHE A 33 8.56 8.58 -0.62
C PHE A 33 8.69 7.28 -1.41
N CYS A 34 7.87 7.06 -2.41
CA CYS A 34 8.02 5.92 -3.32
C CYS A 34 8.80 6.40 -4.55
N ILE A 35 10.03 5.92 -4.68
CA ILE A 35 10.97 6.39 -5.73
C ILE A 35 10.87 5.52 -6.97
N ASP A 36 10.72 4.22 -6.77
CA ASP A 36 10.66 3.25 -7.87
C ASP A 36 9.86 2.03 -7.43
N SER A 37 9.34 1.30 -8.41
CA SER A 37 8.62 0.06 -8.16
C SER A 37 8.79 -0.86 -9.37
N LYS A 38 8.84 -2.17 -9.11
CA LYS A 38 8.99 -3.16 -10.16
C LYS A 38 8.22 -4.42 -9.82
N VAL A 39 7.32 -4.83 -10.71
CA VAL A 39 6.59 -6.08 -10.57
C VAL A 39 7.38 -7.18 -11.28
N TYR A 40 7.71 -8.23 -10.55
CA TYR A 40 8.44 -9.39 -11.10
C TYR A 40 7.52 -10.47 -11.59
N GLU A 41 6.43 -10.70 -10.89
CA GLU A 41 5.58 -11.85 -11.13
C GLU A 41 4.15 -11.54 -10.70
N THR A 42 3.19 -11.98 -11.51
CA THR A 42 1.76 -11.87 -11.20
C THR A 42 1.11 -13.22 -11.51
N ASN A 43 0.48 -13.82 -10.50
CA ASN A 43 -0.19 -15.12 -10.63
C ASN A 43 -1.66 -14.97 -10.23
N ASP A 44 -2.56 -15.21 -11.18
CA ASP A 44 -4.00 -15.18 -10.94
C ASP A 44 -4.51 -16.62 -11.00
N ASN A 45 -4.96 -17.16 -9.85
CA ASN A 45 -5.48 -18.53 -9.77
C ASN A 45 -7.02 -18.60 -9.78
N GLY A 46 -7.69 -17.48 -10.10
CA GLY A 46 -9.14 -17.41 -10.13
C GLY A 46 -9.76 -16.83 -8.87
N ASN A 47 -9.30 -17.23 -7.70
CA ASN A 47 -9.79 -16.75 -6.39
C ASN A 47 -8.87 -15.70 -5.78
N GLU A 48 -7.60 -15.73 -6.14
CA GLU A 48 -6.57 -14.86 -5.57
C GLU A 48 -5.60 -14.43 -6.65
N ILE A 49 -5.14 -13.18 -6.56
CA ILE A 49 -4.04 -12.69 -7.38
C ILE A 49 -2.86 -12.45 -6.46
N GLU A 50 -1.72 -13.07 -6.77
CA GLU A 50 -0.47 -12.85 -6.06
C GLU A 50 0.48 -12.04 -6.92
N ILE A 51 1.04 -10.97 -6.36
CA ILE A 51 1.99 -10.10 -7.05
C ILE A 51 3.26 -10.03 -6.23
N ILE A 52 4.39 -10.34 -6.85
CA ILE A 52 5.71 -10.18 -6.23
C ILE A 52 6.32 -8.91 -6.80
N ALA A 53 6.64 -7.97 -5.95
CA ALA A 53 7.11 -6.65 -6.38
C ALA A 53 8.17 -6.07 -5.45
N ASP A 54 9.07 -5.27 -6.02
CA ASP A 54 10.00 -4.43 -5.26
C ASP A 54 9.44 -3.02 -5.16
N LEU A 55 9.61 -2.42 -3.98
CA LEU A 55 9.34 -1.01 -3.77
C LEU A 55 10.61 -0.35 -3.22
N THR A 56 11.04 0.71 -3.89
CA THR A 56 12.15 1.54 -3.42
C THR A 56 11.55 2.74 -2.74
N ILE A 57 11.77 2.86 -1.45
CA ILE A 57 11.14 3.88 -0.62
C ILE A 57 12.18 4.66 0.18
N GLY A 58 11.77 5.84 0.60
CA GLY A 58 12.54 6.63 1.54
C GLY A 58 12.78 8.03 1.06
N LYS A 59 13.65 8.72 1.80
CA LYS A 59 14.08 10.08 1.53
C LYS A 59 15.58 10.12 1.81
N ARG A 60 16.34 10.73 0.90
CA ARG A 60 17.79 10.78 1.05
C ARG A 60 18.19 11.34 2.41
N PRO A 61 19.19 10.72 3.09
CA PRO A 61 20.03 9.61 2.63
C PRO A 61 19.46 8.20 2.91
N PHE A 62 18.24 8.10 3.42
CA PHE A 62 17.66 6.82 3.87
C PHE A 62 16.73 6.25 2.80
N ILE A 63 17.33 5.70 1.74
CA ILE A 63 16.59 5.07 0.64
C ILE A 63 16.93 3.58 0.63
N ASP A 64 15.90 2.75 0.51
CA ASP A 64 16.11 1.31 0.45
C ASP A 64 15.00 0.63 -0.36
N THR A 65 15.28 -0.59 -0.79
CA THR A 65 14.35 -1.38 -1.59
C THR A 65 13.96 -2.64 -0.82
N TYR A 66 12.66 -2.93 -0.79
CA TYR A 66 12.17 -4.17 -0.21
C TYR A 66 11.28 -4.92 -1.19
N LYS A 67 11.30 -6.25 -1.10
CA LYS A 67 10.46 -7.11 -1.91
C LYS A 67 9.24 -7.53 -1.10
N SER A 68 8.07 -7.42 -1.70
CA SER A 68 6.81 -7.75 -1.06
C SER A 68 6.01 -8.79 -1.84
N ASP A 69 5.20 -9.54 -1.10
CA ASP A 69 4.20 -10.47 -1.61
C ASP A 69 2.84 -9.83 -1.37
N VAL A 70 2.16 -9.47 -2.46
CA VAL A 70 0.86 -8.81 -2.44
C VAL A 70 -0.19 -9.83 -2.84
N ARG A 71 -1.17 -10.08 -1.98
CA ARG A 71 -2.23 -11.06 -2.25
C ARG A 71 -3.60 -10.39 -2.19
N TYR A 72 -4.29 -10.43 -3.32
CA TYR A 72 -5.65 -9.92 -3.42
C TYR A 72 -6.62 -11.10 -3.36
N ASP A 73 -7.48 -11.10 -2.32
CA ASP A 73 -8.53 -12.08 -2.13
C ASP A 73 -9.81 -11.55 -2.78
N LYS A 74 -10.20 -12.14 -3.90
CA LYS A 74 -11.35 -11.69 -4.68
C LYS A 74 -12.69 -11.87 -3.97
N GLN A 75 -12.79 -12.87 -3.10
CA GLN A 75 -14.04 -13.13 -2.37
C GLN A 75 -14.29 -12.11 -1.27
N ASN A 76 -13.23 -11.68 -0.59
CA ASN A 76 -13.33 -10.80 0.57
C ASN A 76 -13.01 -9.34 0.26
N ASP A 77 -12.67 -9.02 -0.99
CA ASP A 77 -12.28 -7.68 -1.41
C ASP A 77 -11.20 -7.10 -0.50
N SER A 78 -10.17 -7.91 -0.26
CA SER A 78 -9.08 -7.55 0.63
C SER A 78 -7.73 -7.81 -0.02
N ILE A 79 -6.75 -6.99 0.37
CA ILE A 79 -5.37 -7.14 -0.09
C ILE A 79 -4.50 -7.29 1.15
N HIS A 80 -3.64 -8.30 1.15
CA HIS A 80 -2.71 -8.56 2.24
C HIS A 80 -1.29 -8.51 1.70
N VAL A 81 -0.43 -7.73 2.32
CA VAL A 81 0.95 -7.53 1.89
C VAL A 81 1.90 -7.93 3.00
N THR A 82 2.88 -8.76 2.65
CA THR A 82 3.96 -9.13 3.58
C THR A 82 5.30 -8.91 2.88
N ASN A 83 6.36 -8.72 3.68
CA ASN A 83 7.71 -8.59 3.13
C ASN A 83 8.32 -9.97 2.88
N ILE A 84 9.08 -10.06 1.78
CA ILE A 84 9.86 -11.27 1.46
C ILE A 84 11.31 -11.02 1.82
N ASP A 85 11.85 -9.86 1.43
CA ASP A 85 13.26 -9.54 1.59
C ASP A 85 13.45 -8.03 1.64
N GLY A 86 14.54 -7.60 2.29
CA GLY A 86 14.92 -6.19 2.37
C GLY A 86 15.22 -5.73 3.79
N PRO A 87 15.19 -4.41 4.02
CA PRO A 87 15.59 -3.80 5.30
C PRO A 87 14.55 -3.94 6.41
N LEU A 88 13.37 -4.49 6.10
CA LEU A 88 12.32 -4.65 7.08
C LEU A 88 12.42 -6.01 7.76
N LYS A 89 12.41 -5.99 9.09
CA LYS A 89 12.35 -7.21 9.90
C LYS A 89 10.95 -7.81 9.80
N HIS A 90 9.94 -6.96 9.67
CA HIS A 90 8.54 -7.32 9.59
C HIS A 90 7.76 -6.28 8.80
N LEU A 91 6.84 -6.72 7.96
CA LEU A 91 5.86 -5.88 7.30
C LEU A 91 4.58 -6.66 7.14
N GLU A 92 3.48 -6.09 7.61
CA GLU A 92 2.15 -6.60 7.34
C GLU A 92 1.25 -5.40 7.04
N ASN A 93 0.58 -5.45 5.90
CA ASN A 93 -0.23 -4.35 5.39
C ASN A 93 -1.54 -4.95 4.90
N ASN A 94 -2.65 -4.44 5.36
CA ASN A 94 -3.97 -4.94 5.01
C ASN A 94 -4.84 -3.83 4.43
N TRP A 95 -5.50 -4.15 3.33
CA TRP A 95 -6.48 -3.29 2.69
C TRP A 95 -7.83 -4.01 2.69
N LYS A 96 -8.89 -3.29 3.02
CA LYS A 96 -10.25 -3.82 2.94
C LYS A 96 -11.13 -2.79 2.23
N PHE A 97 -11.91 -3.27 1.27
CA PHE A 97 -12.78 -2.43 0.45
C PHE A 97 -14.22 -2.85 0.66
N VAL A 98 -15.06 -1.92 1.09
CA VAL A 98 -16.49 -2.17 1.30
C VAL A 98 -17.30 -1.11 0.55
N GLU A 99 -18.10 -1.56 -0.40
CA GLU A 99 -18.95 -0.65 -1.17
C GLU A 99 -20.25 -0.36 -0.42
N LYS A 100 -20.56 0.93 -0.27
CA LYS A 100 -21.76 1.41 0.41
C LYS A 100 -22.42 2.47 -0.48
N ASP A 101 -23.52 2.11 -1.14
CA ASP A 101 -24.18 2.98 -2.11
C ASP A 101 -23.22 3.47 -3.20
N LYS A 102 -22.94 4.76 -3.26
CA LYS A 102 -22.01 5.35 -4.24
C LYS A 102 -20.60 5.53 -3.70
N LEU A 103 -20.37 5.14 -2.44
CA LEU A 103 -19.08 5.28 -1.78
C LEU A 103 -18.43 3.93 -1.58
N THR A 104 -17.12 3.90 -1.65
CA THR A 104 -16.34 2.75 -1.21
C THR A 104 -15.57 3.14 0.04
N GLU A 105 -15.76 2.39 1.11
CA GLU A 105 -14.95 2.53 2.32
C GLU A 105 -13.67 1.73 2.15
N VAL A 106 -12.54 2.40 2.23
CA VAL A 106 -11.22 1.78 2.11
C VAL A 106 -10.55 1.86 3.47
N LYS A 107 -10.28 0.69 4.05
CA LYS A 107 -9.54 0.57 5.31
C LYS A 107 -8.15 0.06 4.98
N PHE A 108 -7.15 0.74 5.52
CA PHE A 108 -5.75 0.44 5.25
C PHE A 108 -4.98 0.49 6.56
N ASP A 109 -4.32 -0.62 6.91
CA ASP A 109 -3.47 -0.65 8.10
C ASP A 109 -2.09 -1.18 7.74
N VAL A 110 -1.09 -0.72 8.50
CA VAL A 110 0.31 -1.11 8.31
C VAL A 110 0.93 -1.36 9.67
N ASP A 111 1.61 -2.50 9.79
CA ASP A 111 2.41 -2.86 10.92
C ASP A 111 3.80 -3.23 10.39
N PHE A 112 4.85 -2.55 10.84
CA PHE A 112 6.18 -2.85 10.35
C PHE A 112 7.24 -2.69 11.42
N GLU A 113 8.42 -3.27 11.15
CA GLU A 113 9.61 -3.09 11.98
C GLU A 113 10.83 -3.03 11.04
N ILE A 114 11.65 -2.00 11.21
CA ILE A 114 12.86 -1.82 10.43
C ILE A 114 14.02 -2.49 11.18
N LYS A 115 14.89 -3.20 10.45
CA LYS A 115 16.05 -3.88 11.05
C LYS A 115 16.97 -2.90 11.77
N ASN A 116 17.15 -1.71 11.22
CA ASN A 116 17.93 -0.65 11.86
C ASN A 116 17.12 -0.03 13.00
N LYS A 117 17.54 -0.25 14.24
CA LYS A 117 16.82 0.20 15.43
C LYS A 117 16.67 1.71 15.51
N PHE A 118 17.67 2.46 15.07
CA PHE A 118 17.65 3.93 15.10
C PHE A 118 16.58 4.47 14.14
N LEU A 119 16.56 3.94 12.91
CA LEU A 119 15.55 4.32 11.92
C LEU A 119 14.14 3.93 12.37
N ASN A 120 14.00 2.78 13.02
CA ASN A 120 12.72 2.32 13.53
C ASN A 120 12.15 3.29 14.56
N LEU A 121 13.00 3.80 15.47
CA LEU A 121 12.58 4.78 16.47
C LEU A 121 12.13 6.10 15.82
N ILE A 122 12.84 6.55 14.80
CA ILE A 122 12.48 7.77 14.08
C ILE A 122 11.11 7.59 13.41
N MET A 123 10.91 6.47 12.76
CA MET A 123 9.65 6.20 12.03
C MET A 123 8.45 6.09 12.97
N GLU A 124 8.63 5.52 14.16
CA GLU A 124 7.53 5.40 15.14
C GLU A 124 6.86 6.74 15.43
N LYS A 125 7.63 7.81 15.51
CA LYS A 125 7.13 9.14 15.90
C LYS A 125 6.34 9.84 14.80
N SER A 126 6.63 9.53 13.54
CA SER A 126 6.03 10.23 12.39
C SER A 126 5.19 9.35 11.49
N PHE A 127 5.03 8.09 11.85
CA PHE A 127 4.44 7.11 10.94
C PHE A 127 2.99 7.40 10.59
N GLN A 128 2.15 7.73 11.59
CA GLN A 128 0.74 8.04 11.31
C GLN A 128 0.60 9.25 10.37
N PHE A 129 1.43 10.26 10.56
CA PHE A 129 1.44 11.44 9.71
C PHE A 129 1.83 11.08 8.27
N GLY A 130 2.88 10.26 8.12
CA GLY A 130 3.31 9.79 6.80
C GLY A 130 2.25 8.93 6.11
N LEU A 131 1.59 8.06 6.86
CA LEU A 131 0.53 7.22 6.32
C LEU A 131 -0.67 8.05 5.86
N ASN A 132 -1.04 9.08 6.60
CA ASN A 132 -2.11 9.99 6.21
C ASN A 132 -1.79 10.70 4.89
N LYS A 133 -0.53 11.10 4.69
CA LYS A 133 -0.09 11.69 3.43
C LYS A 133 -0.19 10.71 2.26
N ILE A 134 0.17 9.46 2.50
CA ILE A 134 0.06 8.41 1.48
C ILE A 134 -1.41 8.18 1.12
N ALA A 135 -2.27 8.12 2.12
CA ALA A 135 -3.72 7.96 1.91
C ALA A 135 -4.31 9.13 1.12
N ASP A 136 -3.90 10.36 1.44
CA ASP A 136 -4.33 11.55 0.69
C ASP A 136 -3.91 11.45 -0.78
N ALA A 137 -2.69 11.01 -1.04
CA ALA A 137 -2.17 10.86 -2.39
C ALA A 137 -2.96 9.80 -3.18
N PHE A 138 -3.25 8.67 -2.56
CA PHE A 138 -4.08 7.63 -3.17
C PHE A 138 -5.47 8.16 -3.51
N GLN A 139 -6.11 8.83 -2.58
CA GLN A 139 -7.47 9.35 -2.79
C GLN A 139 -7.51 10.38 -3.91
N LYS A 140 -6.61 11.35 -3.89
CA LYS A 140 -6.54 12.40 -4.91
C LYS A 140 -6.29 11.81 -6.30
N ARG A 141 -5.38 10.85 -6.40
CA ARG A 141 -5.05 10.21 -7.67
C ARG A 141 -6.22 9.38 -8.20
N ALA A 142 -6.89 8.62 -7.33
CA ALA A 142 -8.05 7.83 -7.71
C ALA A 142 -9.19 8.73 -8.21
N GLU A 143 -9.46 9.83 -7.52
CA GLU A 143 -10.50 10.77 -7.92
C GLU A 143 -10.18 11.44 -9.25
N LYS A 144 -8.90 11.66 -9.52
CA LYS A 144 -8.45 12.24 -10.80
C LYS A 144 -8.55 11.24 -11.95
N LEU A 145 -8.17 9.99 -11.73
CA LEU A 145 -8.16 8.95 -12.76
C LEU A 145 -9.57 8.48 -13.13
N TYR A 146 -10.44 8.36 -12.14
CA TYR A 146 -11.78 7.81 -12.31
C TYR A 146 -12.82 8.91 -12.10
N LYS A 147 -12.85 9.88 -13.00
CA LYS A 147 -13.81 10.99 -12.92
C LYS A 147 -15.24 10.49 -13.07
N ILE A 148 -16.12 11.09 -12.30
CA ILE A 148 -17.55 10.80 -12.36
C ILE A 148 -18.18 11.52 -13.56
#